data_7fe65df164262276a0ee301561012235
#
_entry.id   7fe65df164262276a0ee301561012235
#
_cell.length_a   1.000
_cell.length_b   1.000
_cell.length_c   1.000
_cell.angle_alpha   90.00
_cell.angle_beta   90.00
_cell.angle_gamma   90.00
#
_symmetry.space_group_name_H-M   'P 1'
#
loop_
_entity.id
_entity.type
_entity.pdbx_description
1 polymer ?
#
loop_
_entity_poly.entity_id
_entity_poly.type
_entity_poly.pdbx_seq_one_letter_code
_entity_poly.pdbx_strand_id
1 'polypeptide(L)'
;MLRPSLAAVLLAVLPAVAADPPVSGKFTGNGKEAKLQFVSAQKGEPYLDKPTTRLIFTEKDHSKDKRPDIKAGFGDFGSALVLTVNEDGKIIGCVVAHSAHAKQGFSSLGDIAMSDYKAADGKVTGKVKTDGVVDTFGEKWQVDIRFEAKAP
;
A
#
# COMPACT_ATOMS: atom_id res chain seq x y z
N MET A 1 -45.09 -9.65 -52.77
CA MET A 1 -44.92 -8.70 -51.66
C MET A 1 -44.00 -9.38 -50.63
N LEU A 2 -42.70 -9.08 -50.67
CA LEU A 2 -41.73 -9.57 -49.66
C LEU A 2 -41.66 -8.55 -48.52
N ARG A 3 -41.88 -9.00 -47.27
CA ARG A 3 -41.67 -8.21 -46.06
C ARG A 3 -40.23 -8.43 -45.57
N PRO A 4 -39.44 -7.39 -45.33
CA PRO A 4 -38.15 -7.56 -44.69
C PRO A 4 -38.32 -7.70 -43.18
N SER A 5 -37.83 -8.82 -42.62
CA SER A 5 -37.69 -9.02 -41.18
C SER A 5 -36.52 -8.17 -40.65
N LEU A 6 -36.82 -7.18 -39.83
CA LEU A 6 -35.80 -6.51 -39.04
C LEU A 6 -35.36 -7.41 -37.90
N ALA A 7 -34.16 -7.92 -37.99
CA ALA A 7 -33.48 -8.57 -36.85
C ALA A 7 -32.92 -7.47 -35.94
N ALA A 8 -33.51 -7.29 -34.78
CA ALA A 8 -32.98 -6.43 -33.74
C ALA A 8 -31.79 -7.13 -33.05
N VAL A 9 -30.58 -6.62 -33.28
CA VAL A 9 -29.39 -7.06 -32.56
C VAL A 9 -29.38 -6.40 -31.18
N LEU A 10 -29.69 -7.15 -30.15
CA LEU A 10 -29.55 -6.72 -28.76
C LEU A 10 -28.06 -6.75 -28.40
N LEU A 11 -27.39 -5.60 -28.38
CA LEU A 11 -26.07 -5.47 -27.79
C LEU A 11 -26.21 -5.56 -26.26
N ALA A 12 -25.85 -6.68 -25.68
CA ALA A 12 -25.70 -6.82 -24.24
C ALA A 12 -24.45 -6.03 -23.79
N VAL A 13 -24.67 -4.87 -23.19
CA VAL A 13 -23.60 -4.12 -22.50
C VAL A 13 -23.33 -4.86 -21.18
N LEU A 14 -22.24 -5.62 -21.15
CA LEU A 14 -21.74 -6.21 -19.89
C LEU A 14 -21.24 -5.05 -19.02
N PRO A 15 -21.66 -4.96 -17.73
CA PRO A 15 -21.10 -3.99 -16.83
C PRO A 15 -19.60 -4.28 -16.64
N ALA A 16 -18.75 -3.30 -16.90
CA ALA A 16 -17.34 -3.37 -16.60
C ALA A 16 -17.19 -3.49 -15.07
N VAL A 17 -16.73 -4.64 -14.59
CA VAL A 17 -16.36 -4.80 -13.18
C VAL A 17 -15.14 -3.93 -12.95
N ALA A 18 -15.26 -2.89 -12.09
CA ALA A 18 -14.13 -2.07 -11.69
C ALA A 18 -13.09 -2.96 -10.99
N ALA A 19 -11.80 -2.82 -11.37
CA ALA A 19 -10.70 -3.52 -10.71
C ALA A 19 -10.62 -3.08 -9.23
N ASP A 20 -10.31 -4.01 -8.32
CA ASP A 20 -10.07 -3.70 -6.92
C ASP A 20 -8.93 -2.68 -6.78
N PRO A 21 -9.01 -1.72 -5.83
CA PRO A 21 -7.95 -0.77 -5.61
C PRO A 21 -6.68 -1.50 -5.13
N PRO A 22 -5.47 -1.02 -5.49
CA PRO A 22 -4.21 -1.66 -5.11
C PRO A 22 -3.95 -1.64 -3.61
N VAL A 23 -4.59 -0.74 -2.88
CA VAL A 23 -4.57 -0.66 -1.42
C VAL A 23 -6.00 -0.48 -0.92
N SER A 24 -6.39 -1.24 0.08
CA SER A 24 -7.68 -1.10 0.76
C SER A 24 -7.51 -1.25 2.27
N GLY A 25 -8.38 -0.62 3.04
CA GLY A 25 -8.35 -0.66 4.50
C GLY A 25 -8.12 0.72 5.11
N LYS A 26 -7.63 0.77 6.35
CA LYS A 26 -7.55 1.98 7.16
C LYS A 26 -6.12 2.27 7.61
N PHE A 27 -5.76 3.53 7.57
CA PHE A 27 -4.55 4.08 8.18
C PHE A 27 -4.93 5.35 8.95
N THR A 28 -4.71 5.35 10.25
CA THR A 28 -5.07 6.47 11.12
C THR A 28 -3.85 7.01 11.85
N GLY A 29 -3.83 8.31 12.05
CA GLY A 29 -2.84 9.02 12.83
C GLY A 29 -3.52 10.05 13.73
N ASN A 30 -3.27 10.02 15.04
CA ASN A 30 -3.90 10.89 16.03
C ASN A 30 -5.44 10.97 15.88
N GLY A 31 -6.07 9.80 15.60
CA GLY A 31 -7.51 9.67 15.42
C GLY A 31 -8.07 10.13 14.07
N LYS A 32 -7.23 10.60 13.15
CA LYS A 32 -7.64 11.00 11.80
C LYS A 32 -7.27 9.92 10.78
N GLU A 33 -8.20 9.61 9.88
CA GLU A 33 -7.98 8.65 8.82
C GLU A 33 -7.28 9.30 7.62
N ALA A 34 -6.30 8.57 7.07
CA ALA A 34 -5.67 8.87 5.79
C ALA A 34 -5.94 7.74 4.81
N LYS A 35 -6.18 8.05 3.56
CA LYS A 35 -6.47 7.08 2.53
C LYS A 35 -5.22 6.77 1.71
N LEU A 36 -4.57 5.66 2.03
CA LEU A 36 -3.48 5.13 1.20
C LEU A 36 -4.09 4.54 -0.07
N GLN A 37 -3.70 5.06 -1.22
CA GLN A 37 -4.27 4.71 -2.53
C GLN A 37 -3.25 4.09 -3.48
N PHE A 38 -1.98 4.38 -3.26
CA PHE A 38 -0.88 3.95 -4.13
C PHE A 38 0.07 3.06 -3.37
N VAL A 39 0.54 2.03 -4.03
CA VAL A 39 1.58 1.14 -3.50
C VAL A 39 2.57 0.78 -4.59
N SER A 40 3.84 0.74 -4.23
CA SER A 40 4.90 0.18 -5.06
C SER A 40 5.80 -0.73 -4.25
N ALA A 41 6.37 -1.72 -4.93
CA ALA A 41 7.41 -2.59 -4.40
C ALA A 41 8.72 -2.30 -5.12
N GLN A 42 9.79 -2.13 -4.37
CA GLN A 42 11.14 -1.88 -4.87
C GLN A 42 12.13 -2.82 -4.18
N LYS A 43 13.26 -3.08 -4.83
CA LYS A 43 14.38 -3.73 -4.14
C LYS A 43 14.86 -2.84 -3.01
N GLY A 44 14.93 -3.38 -1.81
CA GLY A 44 15.51 -2.72 -0.66
C GLY A 44 17.01 -3.01 -0.54
N GLU A 45 17.66 -2.37 0.43
CA GLU A 45 19.02 -2.71 0.81
C GLU A 45 19.06 -4.12 1.40
N PRO A 46 20.04 -4.95 1.05
CA PRO A 46 20.19 -6.27 1.65
C PRO A 46 20.29 -6.20 3.18
N TYR A 47 19.65 -7.12 3.84
CA TYR A 47 19.73 -7.28 5.29
C TYR A 47 20.34 -8.65 5.62
N LEU A 48 21.45 -8.67 6.35
CA LEU A 48 22.23 -9.89 6.63
C LEU A 48 22.55 -10.70 5.35
N ASP A 49 22.99 -9.99 4.31
CA ASP A 49 23.31 -10.51 2.98
C ASP A 49 22.14 -11.18 2.25
N LYS A 50 20.90 -10.93 2.70
CA LYS A 50 19.67 -11.41 2.06
C LYS A 50 18.91 -10.29 1.41
N PRO A 51 18.24 -10.54 0.27
CA PRO A 51 17.43 -9.55 -0.41
C PRO A 51 16.25 -9.11 0.45
N THR A 52 15.87 -7.85 0.31
CA THR A 52 14.69 -7.28 0.93
C THR A 52 13.81 -6.61 -0.13
N THR A 53 12.53 -6.45 0.20
CA THR A 53 11.60 -5.67 -0.60
C THR A 53 11.15 -4.46 0.20
N ARG A 54 11.18 -3.29 -0.43
CA ARG A 54 10.63 -2.07 0.13
C ARG A 54 9.24 -1.83 -0.44
N LEU A 55 8.25 -1.77 0.44
CA LEU A 55 6.85 -1.48 0.11
C LEU A 55 6.56 -0.03 0.50
N ILE A 56 6.06 0.76 -0.45
CA ILE A 56 5.81 2.19 -0.27
C ILE A 56 4.33 2.44 -0.52
N PHE A 57 3.62 2.85 0.53
CA PHE A 57 2.19 3.18 0.50
C PHE A 57 2.02 4.68 0.68
N THR A 58 1.23 5.32 -0.16
CA THR A 58 1.05 6.78 -0.13
C THR A 58 -0.39 7.20 -0.46
N GLU A 59 -0.76 8.41 -0.06
CA GLU A 59 -2.02 9.02 -0.45
C GLU A 59 -2.00 9.55 -1.88
N LYS A 60 -0.84 10.06 -2.33
CA LYS A 60 -0.66 10.63 -3.67
C LYS A 60 0.24 9.74 -4.52
N ASP A 61 0.06 9.83 -5.83
CA ASP A 61 0.87 9.08 -6.80
C ASP A 61 2.36 9.41 -6.68
N HIS A 62 3.17 8.39 -6.47
CA HIS A 62 4.63 8.47 -6.38
C HIS A 62 5.34 7.73 -7.53
N SER A 63 4.60 7.25 -8.52
CA SER A 63 5.11 6.35 -9.57
C SER A 63 6.21 6.99 -10.45
N LYS A 64 6.23 8.30 -10.55
CA LYS A 64 7.22 9.05 -11.35
C LYS A 64 8.48 9.46 -10.59
N ASP A 65 8.51 9.19 -9.28
CA ASP A 65 9.65 9.57 -8.46
C ASP A 65 10.75 8.49 -8.47
N LYS A 66 12.01 8.94 -8.44
CA LYS A 66 13.17 8.03 -8.41
C LYS A 66 13.48 7.48 -7.01
N ARG A 67 13.13 8.23 -5.98
CA ARG A 67 13.37 7.89 -4.58
C ARG A 67 12.10 8.09 -3.74
N PRO A 68 11.00 7.40 -4.09
CA PRO A 68 9.72 7.59 -3.43
C PRO A 68 9.77 7.18 -1.97
N ASP A 69 10.63 6.25 -1.59
CA ASP A 69 10.84 5.79 -0.22
C ASP A 69 11.25 6.92 0.72
N ILE A 70 12.24 7.72 0.32
CA ILE A 70 12.73 8.85 1.11
C ILE A 70 11.68 9.95 1.19
N LYS A 71 11.14 10.36 0.06
CA LYS A 71 10.16 11.43 -0.02
C LYS A 71 8.85 11.11 0.71
N ALA A 72 8.40 9.84 0.65
CA ALA A 72 7.26 9.38 1.42
C ALA A 72 7.47 9.56 2.93
N GLY A 73 8.64 9.24 3.44
CA GLY A 73 9.00 9.45 4.83
C GLY A 73 9.00 10.91 5.26
N PHE A 74 9.19 11.85 4.33
CA PHE A 74 9.08 13.29 4.57
C PHE A 74 7.67 13.88 4.34
N GLY A 75 6.71 13.06 3.94
CA GLY A 75 5.33 13.50 3.71
C GLY A 75 5.09 14.19 2.36
N ASP A 76 6.00 14.09 1.40
CA ASP A 76 5.87 14.72 0.08
C ASP A 76 4.67 14.17 -0.73
N PHE A 77 4.24 12.96 -0.41
CA PHE A 77 3.08 12.31 -1.03
C PHE A 77 1.85 12.23 -0.11
N GLY A 78 1.77 13.12 0.89
CA GLY A 78 0.77 13.05 1.96
C GLY A 78 1.15 12.01 3.00
N SER A 79 0.16 11.42 3.67
CA SER A 79 0.41 10.34 4.59
C SER A 79 1.00 9.13 3.87
N ALA A 80 1.93 8.45 4.51
CA ALA A 80 2.65 7.35 3.93
C ALA A 80 3.07 6.30 4.97
N LEU A 81 3.22 5.07 4.51
CA LEU A 81 3.81 3.97 5.24
C LEU A 81 4.89 3.34 4.36
N VAL A 82 6.11 3.23 4.86
CA VAL A 82 7.21 2.59 4.15
C VAL A 82 7.68 1.40 4.94
N LEU A 83 7.55 0.23 4.36
CA LEU A 83 7.94 -1.03 5.00
C LEU A 83 9.14 -1.64 4.27
N THR A 84 10.05 -2.22 5.04
CA THR A 84 11.07 -3.13 4.52
C THR A 84 10.74 -4.53 5.00
N VAL A 85 10.62 -5.47 4.09
CA VAL A 85 10.30 -6.86 4.38
C VAL A 85 11.39 -7.79 3.88
N ASN A 86 11.65 -8.86 4.63
CA ASN A 86 12.57 -9.91 4.21
C ASN A 86 11.91 -10.90 3.24
N GLU A 87 12.62 -11.93 2.84
CA GLU A 87 12.14 -12.96 1.90
C GLU A 87 10.88 -13.68 2.39
N ASP A 88 10.72 -13.84 3.70
CA ASP A 88 9.59 -14.52 4.33
C ASP A 88 8.39 -13.58 4.54
N GLY A 89 8.52 -12.31 4.13
CA GLY A 89 7.49 -11.30 4.34
C GLY A 89 7.46 -10.70 5.75
N LYS A 90 8.47 -10.98 6.59
CA LYS A 90 8.57 -10.36 7.91
C LYS A 90 9.00 -8.89 7.76
N ILE A 91 8.28 -8.01 8.44
CA ILE A 91 8.62 -6.59 8.50
C ILE A 91 9.88 -6.41 9.36
N ILE A 92 10.93 -5.84 8.77
CA ILE A 92 12.21 -5.55 9.42
C ILE A 92 12.52 -4.06 9.44
N GLY A 93 11.69 -3.23 8.85
CA GLY A 93 11.75 -1.77 8.89
C GLY A 93 10.37 -1.18 8.66
N CYS A 94 10.06 -0.10 9.36
CA CYS A 94 8.79 0.60 9.23
C CYS A 94 9.02 2.10 9.45
N VAL A 95 8.64 2.92 8.47
CA VAL A 95 8.58 4.37 8.58
C VAL A 95 7.13 4.79 8.45
N VAL A 96 6.66 5.59 9.41
CA VAL A 96 5.31 6.10 9.49
C VAL A 96 5.35 7.61 9.28
N ALA A 97 4.59 8.10 8.30
CA ALA A 97 4.36 9.51 8.07
C ALA A 97 2.86 9.75 7.94
N HIS A 98 2.28 10.57 8.80
CA HIS A 98 0.86 10.89 8.77
C HIS A 98 0.65 12.39 8.85
N SER A 99 -0.23 12.92 8.00
CA SER A 99 -0.50 14.36 7.92
C SER A 99 -1.04 14.97 9.23
N ALA A 100 -1.63 14.15 10.11
CA ALA A 100 -2.12 14.56 11.42
C ALA A 100 -1.07 14.49 12.53
N HIS A 101 0.12 13.95 12.25
CA HIS A 101 1.23 13.96 13.20
C HIS A 101 1.93 15.32 13.22
N ALA A 102 2.32 15.77 14.41
CA ALA A 102 3.11 16.99 14.56
C ALA A 102 4.57 16.81 14.12
N LYS A 103 5.08 15.57 14.25
CA LYS A 103 6.42 15.20 13.82
C LYS A 103 6.41 14.69 12.38
N GLN A 104 7.49 14.92 11.68
CA GLN A 104 7.74 14.27 10.39
C GLN A 104 7.87 12.76 10.58
N GLY A 105 7.91 12.01 9.47
CA GLY A 105 7.99 10.56 9.47
C GLY A 105 9.04 10.01 10.44
N PHE A 106 8.69 8.96 11.14
CA PHE A 106 9.52 8.32 12.16
C PHE A 106 9.52 6.80 11.98
N SER A 107 10.56 6.16 12.47
CA SER A 107 10.63 4.70 12.51
C SER A 107 9.82 4.17 13.69
N SER A 108 9.00 3.15 13.42
CA SER A 108 8.24 2.43 14.44
C SER A 108 8.20 0.95 14.05
N LEU A 109 8.80 0.11 14.86
CA LEU A 109 8.91 -1.33 14.61
C LEU A 109 8.53 -2.09 15.87
N GLY A 110 7.89 -3.26 15.71
CA GLY A 110 7.52 -4.15 16.81
C GLY A 110 6.02 -4.40 16.95
N ASP A 111 5.21 -3.39 16.71
CA ASP A 111 3.74 -3.47 16.86
C ASP A 111 2.99 -3.59 15.52
N ILE A 112 3.69 -3.88 14.45
CA ILE A 112 3.18 -4.06 13.10
C ILE A 112 3.55 -5.44 12.55
N ALA A 113 2.62 -6.11 11.92
CA ALA A 113 2.84 -7.43 11.34
C ALA A 113 2.31 -7.53 9.91
N MET A 114 2.96 -8.38 9.14
CA MET A 114 2.53 -8.83 7.82
C MET A 114 1.90 -10.21 7.93
N SER A 115 0.77 -10.42 7.29
CA SER A 115 0.17 -11.74 7.09
C SER A 115 -0.19 -11.95 5.62
N ASP A 116 -0.39 -13.22 5.23
CA ASP A 116 -0.73 -13.61 3.86
C ASP A 116 0.24 -13.03 2.80
N TYR A 117 1.51 -12.84 3.16
CA TYR A 117 2.52 -12.33 2.24
C TYR A 117 2.80 -13.34 1.13
N LYS A 118 2.74 -12.87 -0.09
CA LYS A 118 3.03 -13.69 -1.27
C LYS A 118 3.74 -12.85 -2.33
N ALA A 119 4.87 -13.35 -2.80
CA ALA A 119 5.58 -12.81 -3.96
C ALA A 119 5.56 -13.86 -5.07
N ALA A 120 4.64 -13.74 -6.01
CA ALA A 120 4.44 -14.69 -7.10
C ALA A 120 3.73 -14.02 -8.28
N ASP A 121 3.91 -14.59 -9.47
CA ASP A 121 3.23 -14.16 -10.70
C ASP A 121 3.42 -12.66 -11.03
N GLY A 122 4.60 -12.12 -10.73
CA GLY A 122 4.94 -10.72 -10.96
C GLY A 122 4.29 -9.74 -9.99
N LYS A 123 3.74 -10.23 -8.88
CA LYS A 123 3.03 -9.44 -7.87
C LYS A 123 3.56 -9.72 -6.47
N VAL A 124 3.41 -8.71 -5.61
CA VAL A 124 3.58 -8.83 -4.16
C VAL A 124 2.26 -8.46 -3.51
N THR A 125 1.72 -9.35 -2.71
CA THR A 125 0.45 -9.17 -2.00
C THR A 125 0.61 -9.43 -0.51
N GLY A 126 -0.28 -8.89 0.30
CA GLY A 126 -0.27 -9.14 1.73
C GLY A 126 -1.30 -8.31 2.49
N LYS A 127 -1.30 -8.53 3.79
CA LYS A 127 -2.07 -7.75 4.77
C LYS A 127 -1.11 -7.18 5.80
N VAL A 128 -1.27 -5.92 6.12
CA VAL A 128 -0.46 -5.22 7.13
C VAL A 128 -1.37 -4.72 8.22
N LYS A 129 -1.04 -5.05 9.47
CA LYS A 129 -1.86 -4.68 10.61
C LYS A 129 -1.00 -4.36 11.83
N THR A 130 -1.38 -3.32 12.57
CA THR A 130 -0.88 -3.05 13.92
C THR A 130 -1.70 -3.81 14.95
N ASP A 131 -1.10 -4.10 16.10
CA ASP A 131 -1.83 -4.60 17.27
C ASP A 131 -2.49 -3.42 18.00
N GLY A 132 -3.69 -3.05 17.50
CA GLY A 132 -4.40 -1.88 17.98
C GLY A 132 -3.72 -0.56 17.64
N VAL A 133 -3.96 0.46 18.46
CA VAL A 133 -3.34 1.77 18.35
C VAL A 133 -1.95 1.74 18.96
N VAL A 134 -0.94 2.15 18.19
CA VAL A 134 0.45 2.26 18.60
C VAL A 134 0.74 3.70 18.97
N ASP A 135 1.46 3.93 20.06
CA ASP A 135 1.99 5.23 20.45
C ASP A 135 3.51 5.22 20.26
N THR A 136 3.99 6.07 19.38
CA THR A 136 5.42 6.23 19.09
C THR A 136 5.80 7.69 19.28
N PHE A 137 6.57 7.98 20.29
CA PHE A 137 6.99 9.35 20.64
C PHE A 137 5.81 10.35 20.86
N GLY A 138 4.68 9.86 21.37
CA GLY A 138 3.47 10.65 21.58
C GLY A 138 2.58 10.81 20.35
N GLU A 139 2.97 10.25 19.20
CA GLU A 139 2.16 10.19 17.99
C GLU A 139 1.44 8.85 17.94
N LYS A 140 0.12 8.88 17.90
CA LYS A 140 -0.70 7.67 17.80
C LYS A 140 -0.95 7.29 16.36
N TRP A 141 -0.86 6.02 16.05
CA TRP A 141 -1.13 5.52 14.71
C TRP A 141 -1.63 4.08 14.72
N GLN A 142 -2.30 3.70 13.65
CA GLN A 142 -2.84 2.36 13.46
C GLN A 142 -3.01 2.10 11.97
N VAL A 143 -2.72 0.88 11.54
CA VAL A 143 -2.94 0.44 10.17
C VAL A 143 -3.62 -0.93 10.14
N ASP A 144 -4.52 -1.11 9.20
CA ASP A 144 -5.14 -2.38 8.84
C ASP A 144 -5.48 -2.32 7.35
N ILE A 145 -4.57 -2.79 6.51
CA ILE A 145 -4.67 -2.68 5.05
C ILE A 145 -4.35 -4.01 4.35
N ARG A 146 -4.92 -4.16 3.16
CA ARG A 146 -4.53 -5.15 2.15
C ARG A 146 -3.88 -4.43 0.98
N PHE A 147 -2.98 -5.11 0.29
CA PHE A 147 -2.34 -4.53 -0.87
C PHE A 147 -2.01 -5.57 -1.95
N GLU A 148 -1.91 -5.07 -3.16
CA GLU A 148 -1.31 -5.73 -4.30
C GLU A 148 -0.40 -4.73 -5.02
N ALA A 149 0.88 -5.06 -5.13
CA ALA A 149 1.88 -4.27 -5.85
C ALA A 149 2.51 -5.11 -6.96
N LYS A 150 2.96 -4.44 -8.03
CA LYS A 150 3.83 -5.08 -9.03
C LYS A 150 5.15 -5.45 -8.36
N ALA A 151 5.65 -6.67 -8.61
CA ALA A 151 6.96 -7.08 -8.12
C ALA A 151 8.09 -6.20 -8.67
N PRO A 152 9.17 -5.97 -7.88
CA PRO A 152 10.29 -5.17 -8.30
C PRO A 152 11.09 -5.80 -9.45
#